data_d57be0d5738e2cb159d4ba58a159a94b
#
_entry.id   d57be0d5738e2cb159d4ba58a159a94b
#
_cell.length_a   1.000
_cell.length_b   1.000
_cell.length_c   1.000
_cell.angle_alpha   90.00
_cell.angle_beta   90.00
_cell.angle_gamma   90.00
#
_symmetry.space_group_name_H-M   'P 1'
#
loop_
_entity.id
_entity.type
_entity.pdbx_description
1 polymer ?
#
loop_
_entity_poly.entity_id
_entity_poly.type
_entity_poly.pdbx_seq_one_letter_code
_entity_poly.pdbx_strand_id
1 'polypeptide(L)'
;MDVPTHLSQWSQRSADQAIGYLMQQAVENPGCISLAAGLVDERSLPTGLVREAVDGLLADTDSGRRLLQYGTTQGPEPLRRIYRNYLAELEGRSDGLADLPLSRLMLTTGSQQLLSLVVQALFDPGDICLAAAPTYFVFLGVLQAAGAEVIPVEADGNGMRPQALRAALARLHSEGRLGRVRLIYVVSDFENPSGVSVSAERRGELLELAESWSRESRIYLLEDAAYRELRYDGNAPPSIWSLDH
;
A
#
# COMPACT_ATOMS: atom_id res chain seq x y z
N MET A 1 -6.73 39.85 19.25
CA MET A 1 -7.02 39.62 17.82
C MET A 1 -6.47 38.26 17.50
N ASP A 2 -7.36 37.30 17.24
CA ASP A 2 -6.92 35.96 16.79
C ASP A 2 -6.32 36.11 15.39
N VAL A 3 -5.05 35.80 15.27
CA VAL A 3 -4.37 35.76 13.98
C VAL A 3 -4.87 34.51 13.26
N PRO A 4 -5.44 34.61 12.04
CA PRO A 4 -5.94 33.44 11.34
C PRO A 4 -4.81 32.46 11.05
N THR A 5 -5.01 31.20 11.42
CA THR A 5 -4.07 30.12 11.17
C THR A 5 -4.17 29.72 9.69
N HIS A 6 -3.09 29.94 8.93
CA HIS A 6 -3.02 29.52 7.53
C HIS A 6 -2.52 28.07 7.46
N LEU A 7 -3.45 27.14 7.26
CA LEU A 7 -3.14 25.74 6.98
C LEU A 7 -3.00 25.54 5.47
N SER A 8 -2.11 24.63 5.06
CA SER A 8 -1.99 24.22 3.67
C SER A 8 -3.29 23.58 3.16
N GLN A 9 -3.51 23.60 1.85
CA GLN A 9 -4.66 22.89 1.25
C GLN A 9 -4.64 21.38 1.57
N TRP A 10 -3.48 20.78 1.65
CA TRP A 10 -3.31 19.39 2.08
C TRP A 10 -3.89 19.18 3.49
N SER A 11 -3.48 20.01 4.45
CA SER A 11 -3.98 19.94 5.83
C SER A 11 -5.49 20.16 5.92
N GLN A 12 -6.03 21.12 5.16
CA GLN A 12 -7.46 21.40 5.13
C GLN A 12 -8.27 20.19 4.62
N ARG A 13 -7.78 19.49 3.58
CA ARG A 13 -8.41 18.29 3.03
C ARG A 13 -8.26 17.06 3.93
N SER A 14 -7.27 17.05 4.85
CA SER A 14 -7.03 15.96 5.80
C SER A 14 -7.88 16.06 7.08
N ALA A 15 -8.59 17.16 7.31
CA ALA A 15 -9.23 17.45 8.58
C ALA A 15 -10.38 16.48 8.97
N ASP A 16 -11.05 15.90 7.98
CA ASP A 16 -12.28 15.10 8.18
C ASP A 16 -12.06 13.58 8.06
N GLN A 17 -10.90 13.07 8.47
CA GLN A 17 -10.64 11.62 8.43
C GLN A 17 -11.32 10.90 9.58
N ALA A 18 -12.39 10.15 9.28
CA ALA A 18 -13.20 9.41 10.26
C ALA A 18 -12.40 8.43 11.12
N ILE A 19 -11.27 7.89 10.61
CA ILE A 19 -10.47 6.90 11.34
C ILE A 19 -9.87 7.46 12.62
N GLY A 20 -9.37 8.70 12.61
CA GLY A 20 -8.80 9.33 13.79
C GLY A 20 -9.82 9.41 14.93
N TYR A 21 -11.06 9.82 14.60
CA TYR A 21 -12.16 9.86 15.54
C TYR A 21 -12.53 8.46 16.08
N LEU A 22 -12.67 7.47 15.19
CA LEU A 22 -13.03 6.10 15.60
C LEU A 22 -11.96 5.46 16.48
N MET A 23 -10.67 5.66 16.17
CA MET A 23 -9.56 5.18 17.00
C MET A 23 -9.56 5.86 18.38
N GLN A 24 -9.77 7.18 18.42
CA GLN A 24 -9.88 7.92 19.67
C GLN A 24 -11.04 7.40 20.53
N GLN A 25 -12.21 7.18 19.93
CA GLN A 25 -13.36 6.63 20.64
C GLN A 25 -13.08 5.23 21.20
N ALA A 26 -12.35 4.38 20.47
CA ALA A 26 -11.97 3.04 20.94
C ALA A 26 -11.04 3.11 22.18
N VAL A 27 -10.10 4.06 22.20
CA VAL A 27 -9.15 4.25 23.31
C VAL A 27 -9.82 4.90 24.54
N GLU A 28 -10.67 5.90 24.31
CA GLU A 28 -11.34 6.65 25.40
C GLU A 28 -12.47 5.87 26.07
N ASN A 29 -12.99 4.83 25.42
CA ASN A 29 -14.12 4.03 25.94
C ASN A 29 -13.71 2.54 26.10
N PRO A 30 -12.85 2.18 27.07
CA PRO A 30 -12.33 0.81 27.22
C PRO A 30 -13.41 -0.23 27.57
N GLY A 31 -14.60 0.21 28.02
CA GLY A 31 -15.75 -0.68 28.24
C GLY A 31 -16.57 -0.97 26.97
N CYS A 32 -16.27 -0.34 25.85
CA CYS A 32 -16.97 -0.55 24.58
C CYS A 32 -16.32 -1.70 23.81
N ILE A 33 -17.12 -2.66 23.33
CA ILE A 33 -16.66 -3.67 22.38
C ILE A 33 -16.54 -2.99 21.01
N SER A 34 -15.30 -2.62 20.63
CA SER A 34 -15.03 -1.94 19.36
C SER A 34 -15.05 -2.94 18.20
N LEU A 35 -15.88 -2.66 17.19
CA LEU A 35 -15.87 -3.34 15.90
C LEU A 35 -15.30 -2.45 14.78
N ALA A 36 -14.81 -1.25 15.15
CA ALA A 36 -14.36 -0.24 14.18
C ALA A 36 -12.85 -0.31 13.88
N ALA A 37 -12.04 -0.74 14.84
CA ALA A 37 -10.60 -0.79 14.70
C ALA A 37 -10.11 -2.23 14.73
N GLY A 38 -9.46 -2.67 13.64
CA GLY A 38 -8.80 -3.99 13.56
C GLY A 38 -7.45 -3.95 14.27
N LEU A 39 -7.43 -3.88 15.59
CA LEU A 39 -6.20 -3.97 16.37
C LEU A 39 -5.74 -5.43 16.52
N VAL A 40 -4.43 -5.62 16.50
CA VAL A 40 -3.83 -6.93 16.77
C VAL A 40 -4.02 -7.27 18.26
N ASP A 41 -4.28 -8.56 18.57
CA ASP A 41 -4.34 -9.02 19.96
C ASP A 41 -3.00 -8.75 20.67
N GLU A 42 -3.05 -7.94 21.72
CA GLU A 42 -1.85 -7.52 22.46
C GLU A 42 -1.03 -8.70 23.01
N ARG A 43 -1.69 -9.81 23.35
CA ARG A 43 -1.03 -11.00 23.89
C ARG A 43 -0.18 -11.74 22.84
N SER A 44 -0.50 -11.58 21.56
CA SER A 44 0.21 -12.19 20.44
C SER A 44 1.41 -11.35 19.98
N LEU A 45 1.56 -10.12 20.47
CA LEU A 45 2.67 -9.25 20.09
C LEU A 45 4.03 -9.83 20.55
N PRO A 46 5.03 -9.98 19.65
CA PRO A 46 6.23 -10.75 19.88
C PRO A 46 7.31 -9.97 20.65
N THR A 47 6.97 -9.44 21.83
CA THR A 47 7.87 -8.58 22.61
C THR A 47 9.18 -9.26 22.98
N GLY A 48 9.17 -10.59 23.26
CA GLY A 48 10.37 -11.37 23.56
C GLY A 48 11.32 -11.46 22.37
N LEU A 49 10.80 -11.82 21.20
CA LEU A 49 11.58 -11.91 19.96
C LEU A 49 12.17 -10.56 19.53
N VAL A 50 11.40 -9.47 19.71
CA VAL A 50 11.89 -8.12 19.40
C VAL A 50 13.05 -7.74 20.33
N ARG A 51 12.94 -8.02 21.64
CA ARG A 51 14.01 -7.77 22.59
C ARG A 51 15.27 -8.55 22.24
N GLU A 52 15.16 -9.85 22.01
CA GLU A 52 16.28 -10.71 21.61
C GLU A 52 16.97 -10.19 20.34
N ALA A 53 16.20 -9.81 19.33
CA ALA A 53 16.75 -9.24 18.09
C ALA A 53 17.51 -7.94 18.35
N VAL A 54 16.95 -7.02 19.16
CA VAL A 54 17.61 -5.75 19.51
C VAL A 54 18.89 -6.00 20.32
N ASP A 55 18.84 -6.87 21.32
CA ASP A 55 20.00 -7.21 22.16
C ASP A 55 21.12 -7.84 21.30
N GLY A 56 20.77 -8.73 20.37
CA GLY A 56 21.71 -9.31 19.42
C GLY A 56 22.37 -8.30 18.49
N LEU A 57 21.59 -7.35 17.96
CA LEU A 57 22.09 -6.29 17.07
C LEU A 57 23.03 -5.30 17.80
N LEU A 58 22.82 -5.06 19.09
CA LEU A 58 23.59 -4.11 19.90
C LEU A 58 24.69 -4.76 20.74
N ALA A 59 24.81 -6.09 20.72
CA ALA A 59 25.78 -6.84 21.53
C ALA A 59 27.25 -6.43 21.25
N ASP A 60 27.57 -6.18 19.96
CA ASP A 60 28.86 -5.60 19.58
C ASP A 60 28.75 -4.08 19.47
N THR A 61 29.54 -3.37 20.29
CA THR A 61 29.47 -1.92 20.43
C THR A 61 29.72 -1.16 19.12
N ASP A 62 30.66 -1.61 18.30
CA ASP A 62 31.03 -0.90 17.08
C ASP A 62 30.01 -1.14 15.99
N SER A 63 29.47 -2.35 15.88
CA SER A 63 28.33 -2.67 15.01
C SER A 63 27.07 -1.94 15.45
N GLY A 64 26.78 -1.92 16.76
CA GLY A 64 25.65 -1.20 17.33
C GLY A 64 25.70 0.29 17.01
N ARG A 65 26.86 0.94 17.15
CA ARG A 65 27.02 2.36 16.79
C ARG A 65 26.74 2.62 15.32
N ARG A 66 27.16 1.72 14.41
CA ARG A 66 26.87 1.85 12.98
C ARG A 66 25.38 1.72 12.68
N LEU A 67 24.66 0.84 13.39
CA LEU A 67 23.22 0.67 13.24
C LEU A 67 22.41 1.89 13.72
N LEU A 68 22.93 2.62 14.72
CA LEU A 68 22.31 3.82 15.26
C LEU A 68 22.67 5.10 14.48
N GLN A 69 23.55 5.03 13.48
CA GLN A 69 23.96 6.16 12.66
C GLN A 69 22.95 6.41 11.53
N TYR A 70 23.01 7.60 10.95
CA TYR A 70 22.23 7.92 9.76
C TYR A 70 22.44 6.90 8.64
N GLY A 71 21.31 6.44 8.07
CA GLY A 71 21.29 5.53 6.92
C GLY A 71 21.11 6.25 5.57
N THR A 72 20.93 5.46 4.52
CA THR A 72 20.58 5.97 3.19
C THR A 72 19.06 6.13 3.05
N THR A 73 18.60 7.00 2.14
CA THR A 73 17.18 7.24 1.87
C THR A 73 16.41 5.96 1.51
N GLN A 74 17.07 5.02 0.84
CA GLN A 74 16.47 3.73 0.46
C GLN A 74 16.53 2.68 1.58
N GLY A 75 17.21 2.96 2.67
CA GLY A 75 17.49 2.00 3.74
C GLY A 75 18.80 1.19 3.52
N PRO A 76 19.29 0.50 4.57
CA PRO A 76 20.56 -0.22 4.53
C PRO A 76 20.58 -1.29 3.44
N GLU A 77 21.61 -1.29 2.59
CA GLU A 77 21.74 -2.27 1.51
C GLU A 77 21.70 -3.73 1.98
N PRO A 78 22.38 -4.12 3.07
CA PRO A 78 22.32 -5.49 3.57
C PRO A 78 20.87 -5.94 3.86
N LEU A 79 20.06 -5.08 4.46
CA LEU A 79 18.66 -5.40 4.77
C LEU A 79 17.83 -5.49 3.50
N ARG A 80 18.02 -4.59 2.52
CA ARG A 80 17.34 -4.67 1.21
C ARG A 80 17.69 -5.95 0.46
N ARG A 81 18.93 -6.44 0.58
CA ARG A 81 19.37 -7.71 -0.01
C ARG A 81 18.68 -8.91 0.65
N ILE A 82 18.61 -8.92 1.99
CA ILE A 82 17.88 -9.94 2.74
C ILE A 82 16.41 -9.94 2.32
N TYR A 83 15.79 -8.78 2.25
CA TYR A 83 14.39 -8.64 1.88
C TYR A 83 14.13 -9.08 0.43
N ARG A 84 15.02 -8.77 -0.50
CA ARG A 84 14.93 -9.27 -1.89
C ARG A 84 14.94 -10.81 -1.94
N ASN A 85 15.80 -11.46 -1.18
CA ASN A 85 15.84 -12.92 -1.11
C ASN A 85 14.54 -13.48 -0.51
N TYR A 86 14.03 -12.84 0.53
CA TYR A 86 12.74 -13.21 1.11
C TYR A 86 11.59 -13.06 0.11
N LEU A 87 11.56 -11.98 -0.66
CA LEU A 87 10.59 -11.84 -1.77
C LEU A 87 10.73 -12.96 -2.80
N ALA A 88 11.95 -13.37 -3.12
CA ALA A 88 12.17 -14.50 -4.04
C ALA A 88 11.58 -15.81 -3.50
N GLU A 89 11.73 -16.08 -2.21
CA GLU A 89 11.11 -17.23 -1.56
C GLU A 89 9.58 -17.17 -1.65
N LEU A 90 8.99 -16.00 -1.38
CA LEU A 90 7.54 -15.78 -1.50
C LEU A 90 7.02 -15.98 -2.92
N GLU A 91 7.82 -15.65 -3.94
CA GLU A 91 7.49 -15.87 -5.37
C GLU A 91 7.87 -17.29 -5.87
N GLY A 92 8.43 -18.13 -5.02
CA GLY A 92 8.92 -19.45 -5.42
C GLY A 92 10.09 -19.42 -6.42
N ARG A 93 10.87 -18.32 -6.45
CA ARG A 93 11.97 -18.10 -7.38
C ARG A 93 13.32 -18.48 -6.76
N SER A 94 13.99 -19.45 -7.38
CA SER A 94 15.33 -19.93 -6.93
C SER A 94 16.49 -19.02 -7.32
N ASP A 95 16.28 -18.06 -8.23
CA ASP A 95 17.29 -17.11 -8.71
C ASP A 95 17.52 -15.90 -7.78
N GLY A 96 16.81 -15.82 -6.64
CA GLY A 96 16.91 -14.74 -5.67
C GLY A 96 16.45 -13.40 -6.21
N LEU A 97 15.55 -13.37 -7.21
CA LEU A 97 15.12 -12.16 -7.93
C LEU A 97 16.33 -11.37 -8.47
N ALA A 98 17.19 -12.03 -9.20
CA ALA A 98 18.39 -11.41 -9.75
C ALA A 98 18.09 -10.23 -10.70
N ASP A 99 16.93 -10.27 -11.34
CA ASP A 99 16.38 -9.24 -12.22
C ASP A 99 15.79 -8.02 -11.48
N LEU A 100 15.60 -8.10 -10.14
CA LEU A 100 15.21 -6.95 -9.32
C LEU A 100 16.46 -6.23 -8.78
N PRO A 101 16.87 -5.10 -9.38
CA PRO A 101 17.99 -4.34 -8.85
C PRO A 101 17.66 -3.77 -7.48
N LEU A 102 18.62 -3.79 -6.55
CA LEU A 102 18.42 -3.23 -5.20
C LEU A 102 18.04 -1.74 -5.21
N SER A 103 18.38 -1.01 -6.27
CA SER A 103 17.97 0.38 -6.45
C SER A 103 16.45 0.58 -6.60
N ARG A 104 15.71 -0.49 -6.92
CA ARG A 104 14.23 -0.48 -6.97
C ARG A 104 13.58 -0.90 -5.66
N LEU A 105 14.36 -1.26 -4.65
CA LEU A 105 13.86 -1.57 -3.32
C LEU A 105 14.11 -0.40 -2.37
N MET A 106 13.08 0.01 -1.67
CA MET A 106 13.15 1.01 -0.61
C MET A 106 12.46 0.49 0.64
N LEU A 107 13.10 0.68 1.78
CA LEU A 107 12.51 0.37 3.09
C LEU A 107 11.81 1.61 3.62
N THR A 108 10.62 1.43 4.16
CA THR A 108 9.81 2.51 4.72
C THR A 108 9.37 2.15 6.14
N THR A 109 8.92 3.15 6.88
CA THR A 109 8.31 2.95 8.21
C THR A 109 6.87 2.48 8.03
N GLY A 110 6.73 1.21 7.64
CA GLY A 110 5.45 0.59 7.27
C GLY A 110 4.95 1.01 5.89
N SER A 111 3.94 0.26 5.38
CA SER A 111 3.32 0.49 4.07
C SER A 111 2.66 1.86 3.96
N GLN A 112 2.11 2.40 5.07
CA GLN A 112 1.44 3.69 5.07
C GLN A 112 2.36 4.85 4.65
N GLN A 113 3.64 4.80 5.01
CA GLN A 113 4.60 5.79 4.54
C GLN A 113 4.82 5.65 3.02
N LEU A 114 4.95 4.42 2.51
CA LEU A 114 5.09 4.19 1.07
C LEU A 114 3.88 4.70 0.30
N LEU A 115 2.67 4.37 0.75
CA LEU A 115 1.42 4.85 0.14
C LEU A 115 1.39 6.38 0.06
N SER A 116 1.79 7.06 1.14
CA SER A 116 1.88 8.54 1.17
C SER A 116 2.94 9.08 0.21
N LEU A 117 4.10 8.44 0.12
CA LEU A 117 5.18 8.84 -0.80
C LEU A 117 4.78 8.65 -2.27
N VAL A 118 4.08 7.56 -2.59
CA VAL A 118 3.56 7.29 -3.95
C VAL A 118 2.58 8.39 -4.36
N VAL A 119 1.65 8.76 -3.48
CA VAL A 119 0.71 9.84 -3.77
C VAL A 119 1.43 11.17 -3.96
N GLN A 120 2.38 11.51 -3.10
CA GLN A 120 3.16 12.74 -3.23
C GLN A 120 4.00 12.79 -4.53
N ALA A 121 4.46 11.63 -5.01
CA ALA A 121 5.28 11.55 -6.22
C ALA A 121 4.47 11.58 -7.52
N LEU A 122 3.21 11.10 -7.50
CA LEU A 122 2.44 10.86 -8.72
C LEU A 122 1.25 11.80 -8.90
N PHE A 123 0.73 12.44 -7.83
CA PHE A 123 -0.55 13.13 -7.90
C PHE A 123 -0.44 14.64 -7.74
N ASP A 124 -1.07 15.34 -8.67
CA ASP A 124 -1.49 16.73 -8.51
C ASP A 124 -3.00 16.79 -8.20
N PRO A 125 -3.49 17.89 -7.62
CA PRO A 125 -4.92 18.08 -7.40
C PRO A 125 -5.74 17.91 -8.69
N GLY A 126 -6.78 17.06 -8.62
CA GLY A 126 -7.63 16.71 -9.76
C GLY A 126 -7.12 15.52 -10.60
N ASP A 127 -5.99 14.91 -10.24
CA ASP A 127 -5.61 13.61 -10.80
C ASP A 127 -6.47 12.48 -10.23
N ILE A 128 -6.53 11.36 -10.93
CA ILE A 128 -7.49 10.28 -10.69
C ILE A 128 -6.79 9.00 -10.23
N CYS A 129 -7.32 8.41 -9.16
CA CYS A 129 -7.03 7.04 -8.74
C CYS A 129 -8.27 6.16 -8.98
N LEU A 130 -8.08 5.02 -9.65
CA LEU A 130 -9.09 3.97 -9.75
C LEU A 130 -8.83 2.96 -8.64
N ALA A 131 -9.77 2.77 -7.72
CA ALA A 131 -9.60 1.89 -6.57
C ALA A 131 -10.71 0.85 -6.49
N ALA A 132 -10.40 -0.36 -6.06
CA ALA A 132 -11.42 -1.36 -5.77
C ALA A 132 -12.46 -0.82 -4.75
N ALA A 133 -13.70 -1.24 -4.87
CA ALA A 133 -14.74 -0.86 -3.92
C ALA A 133 -15.44 -2.12 -3.37
N PRO A 134 -15.37 -2.33 -2.04
CA PRO A 134 -14.67 -1.54 -1.02
C PRO A 134 -13.15 -1.70 -1.06
N THR A 135 -12.38 -0.82 -0.37
CA THR A 135 -10.93 -0.95 -0.22
C THR A 135 -10.43 -0.24 1.04
N TYR A 136 -9.11 -0.26 1.27
CA TYR A 136 -8.46 0.32 2.43
C TYR A 136 -8.66 1.84 2.52
N PHE A 137 -9.55 2.26 3.39
CA PHE A 137 -10.04 3.64 3.46
C PHE A 137 -8.99 4.66 3.95
N VAL A 138 -7.94 4.22 4.69
CA VAL A 138 -6.87 5.14 5.11
C VAL A 138 -6.09 5.65 3.91
N PHE A 139 -5.89 4.81 2.88
CA PHE A 139 -5.29 5.24 1.63
C PHE A 139 -6.18 6.23 0.87
N LEU A 140 -7.51 6.04 0.91
CA LEU A 140 -8.45 7.01 0.33
C LEU A 140 -8.30 8.39 0.98
N GLY A 141 -8.04 8.43 2.31
CA GLY A 141 -7.75 9.67 3.03
C GLY A 141 -6.46 10.37 2.57
N VAL A 142 -5.42 9.60 2.21
CA VAL A 142 -4.17 10.17 1.66
C VAL A 142 -4.42 10.77 0.28
N LEU A 143 -5.17 10.08 -0.58
CA LEU A 143 -5.57 10.58 -1.90
C LEU A 143 -6.42 11.85 -1.79
N GLN A 144 -7.38 11.87 -0.87
CA GLN A 144 -8.20 13.05 -0.59
C GLN A 144 -7.34 14.25 -0.14
N ALA A 145 -6.36 14.03 0.73
CA ALA A 145 -5.44 15.06 1.18
C ALA A 145 -4.64 15.68 0.02
N ALA A 146 -4.25 14.86 -0.94
CA ALA A 146 -3.59 15.31 -2.17
C ALA A 146 -4.54 16.08 -3.12
N GLY A 147 -5.86 16.00 -2.89
CA GLY A 147 -6.86 16.55 -3.80
C GLY A 147 -7.10 15.70 -5.03
N ALA A 148 -6.75 14.42 -4.95
CA ALA A 148 -7.04 13.45 -5.98
C ALA A 148 -8.53 13.06 -5.98
N GLU A 149 -9.06 12.74 -7.16
CA GLU A 149 -10.36 12.13 -7.32
C GLU A 149 -10.22 10.61 -7.26
N VAL A 150 -11.01 9.98 -6.41
CA VAL A 150 -11.07 8.51 -6.34
C VAL A 150 -12.32 8.03 -7.06
N ILE A 151 -12.13 7.20 -8.06
CA ILE A 151 -13.23 6.57 -8.80
C ILE A 151 -13.30 5.10 -8.35
N PRO A 152 -14.42 4.70 -7.73
CA PRO A 152 -14.61 3.32 -7.31
C PRO A 152 -14.80 2.40 -8.51
N VAL A 153 -14.12 1.25 -8.46
CA VAL A 153 -14.25 0.16 -9.43
C VAL A 153 -14.87 -1.04 -8.72
N GLU A 154 -15.95 -1.57 -9.30
CA GLU A 154 -16.67 -2.71 -8.74
C GLU A 154 -15.75 -3.92 -8.54
N ALA A 155 -15.88 -4.59 -7.39
CA ALA A 155 -15.19 -5.81 -7.03
C ALA A 155 -16.19 -6.92 -6.67
N ASP A 156 -15.75 -8.17 -6.74
CA ASP A 156 -16.52 -9.35 -6.35
C ASP A 156 -15.65 -10.34 -5.56
N GLY A 157 -16.09 -11.59 -5.38
CA GLY A 157 -15.37 -12.62 -4.64
C GLY A 157 -13.97 -12.98 -5.19
N ASN A 158 -13.58 -12.45 -6.33
CA ASN A 158 -12.24 -12.60 -6.93
C ASN A 158 -11.46 -11.26 -7.01
N GLY A 159 -11.91 -10.21 -6.33
CA GLY A 159 -11.29 -8.90 -6.30
C GLY A 159 -11.85 -7.92 -7.34
N MET A 160 -11.10 -6.86 -7.68
CA MET A 160 -11.49 -5.87 -8.67
C MET A 160 -11.88 -6.52 -10.00
N ARG A 161 -13.02 -6.14 -10.56
CA ARG A 161 -13.53 -6.68 -11.83
C ARG A 161 -12.85 -6.00 -13.02
N PRO A 162 -12.12 -6.74 -13.88
CA PRO A 162 -11.45 -6.17 -15.06
C PRO A 162 -12.44 -5.48 -16.03
N GLN A 163 -13.66 -6.00 -16.16
CA GLN A 163 -14.70 -5.42 -17.00
C GLN A 163 -15.15 -4.06 -16.48
N ALA A 164 -15.28 -3.91 -15.16
CA ALA A 164 -15.62 -2.64 -14.51
C ALA A 164 -14.47 -1.61 -14.64
N LEU A 165 -13.24 -2.07 -14.49
CA LEU A 165 -12.05 -1.23 -14.71
C LEU A 165 -11.97 -0.76 -16.16
N ARG A 166 -12.15 -1.65 -17.13
CA ARG A 166 -12.19 -1.31 -18.56
C ARG A 166 -13.27 -0.28 -18.88
N ALA A 167 -14.47 -0.46 -18.31
CA ALA A 167 -15.58 0.48 -18.50
C ALA A 167 -15.26 1.86 -17.91
N ALA A 168 -14.65 1.93 -16.72
CA ALA A 168 -14.22 3.19 -16.11
C ALA A 168 -13.17 3.92 -16.96
N LEU A 169 -12.14 3.20 -17.43
CA LEU A 169 -11.10 3.75 -18.30
C LEU A 169 -11.67 4.24 -19.64
N ALA A 170 -12.57 3.46 -20.27
CA ALA A 170 -13.21 3.85 -21.52
C ALA A 170 -14.09 5.11 -21.36
N ARG A 171 -14.83 5.21 -20.25
CA ARG A 171 -15.60 6.40 -19.91
C ARG A 171 -14.68 7.61 -19.75
N LEU A 172 -13.62 7.51 -18.95
CA LEU A 172 -12.67 8.61 -18.74
C LEU A 172 -12.00 9.05 -20.04
N HIS A 173 -11.71 8.11 -20.94
CA HIS A 173 -11.19 8.44 -22.26
C HIS A 173 -12.22 9.24 -23.07
N SER A 174 -13.49 8.79 -23.11
CA SER A 174 -14.55 9.51 -23.84
C SER A 174 -14.83 10.90 -23.28
N GLU A 175 -14.60 11.10 -21.98
CA GLU A 175 -14.70 12.38 -21.29
C GLU A 175 -13.46 13.29 -21.46
N GLY A 176 -12.41 12.83 -22.15
CA GLY A 176 -11.13 13.55 -22.29
C GLY A 176 -10.33 13.64 -20.97
N ARG A 177 -10.54 12.71 -20.04
CA ARG A 177 -9.96 12.71 -18.68
C ARG A 177 -8.97 11.57 -18.45
N LEU A 178 -8.72 10.71 -19.45
CA LEU A 178 -7.80 9.59 -19.31
C LEU A 178 -6.40 10.04 -18.92
N GLY A 179 -5.93 11.17 -19.45
CA GLY A 179 -4.63 11.76 -19.13
C GLY A 179 -4.47 12.19 -17.68
N ARG A 180 -5.55 12.22 -16.89
CA ARG A 180 -5.53 12.48 -15.44
C ARG A 180 -5.42 11.20 -14.59
N VAL A 181 -5.59 10.02 -15.16
CA VAL A 181 -5.46 8.76 -14.42
C VAL A 181 -3.99 8.49 -14.12
N ARG A 182 -3.64 8.39 -12.83
CA ARG A 182 -2.28 8.10 -12.37
C ARG A 182 -2.13 6.69 -11.87
N LEU A 183 -3.15 6.17 -11.18
CA LEU A 183 -3.01 4.97 -10.39
C LEU A 183 -4.25 4.09 -10.46
N ILE A 184 -4.03 2.79 -10.56
CA ILE A 184 -4.98 1.73 -10.22
C ILE A 184 -4.49 1.12 -8.90
N TYR A 185 -5.32 1.12 -7.86
CA TYR A 185 -4.98 0.62 -6.53
C TYR A 185 -5.76 -0.65 -6.22
N VAL A 186 -5.02 -1.67 -5.81
CA VAL A 186 -5.58 -2.96 -5.37
C VAL A 186 -4.86 -3.46 -4.12
N VAL A 187 -5.61 -3.99 -3.15
CA VAL A 187 -5.07 -4.84 -2.09
C VAL A 187 -5.16 -6.27 -2.60
N SER A 188 -4.02 -6.89 -2.89
CA SER A 188 -3.99 -8.13 -3.66
C SER A 188 -4.36 -9.38 -2.86
N ASP A 189 -4.14 -9.37 -1.56
CA ASP A 189 -4.40 -10.51 -0.67
C ASP A 189 -5.18 -10.06 0.56
N PHE A 190 -6.28 -10.80 0.87
CA PHE A 190 -7.10 -10.62 2.08
C PHE A 190 -7.50 -9.15 2.33
N GLU A 191 -7.98 -8.50 1.28
CA GLU A 191 -8.29 -7.07 1.29
C GLU A 191 -9.08 -6.61 2.51
N ASN A 192 -8.68 -5.51 3.09
CA ASN A 192 -9.42 -4.83 4.14
C ASN A 192 -10.38 -3.80 3.51
N PRO A 193 -11.74 -3.94 3.66
CA PRO A 193 -12.43 -4.77 4.66
C PRO A 193 -13.02 -6.10 4.12
N SER A 194 -12.91 -6.41 2.84
CA SER A 194 -13.67 -7.50 2.20
C SER A 194 -13.16 -8.90 2.54
N GLY A 195 -11.89 -9.04 2.94
CA GLY A 195 -11.21 -10.33 3.11
C GLY A 195 -10.91 -11.05 1.79
N VAL A 196 -11.23 -10.46 0.64
CA VAL A 196 -11.09 -11.06 -0.69
C VAL A 196 -9.64 -10.97 -1.16
N SER A 197 -9.15 -12.04 -1.80
CA SER A 197 -7.88 -12.03 -2.53
C SER A 197 -8.14 -11.95 -4.03
N VAL A 198 -7.34 -11.14 -4.73
CA VAL A 198 -7.40 -11.03 -6.20
C VAL A 198 -6.90 -12.33 -6.81
N SER A 199 -7.71 -12.96 -7.65
CA SER A 199 -7.33 -14.23 -8.29
C SER A 199 -6.14 -14.07 -9.23
N ALA A 200 -5.37 -15.16 -9.43
CA ALA A 200 -4.18 -15.14 -10.30
C ALA A 200 -4.49 -14.62 -11.71
N GLU A 201 -5.62 -15.06 -12.29
CA GLU A 201 -6.07 -14.63 -13.61
C GLU A 201 -6.31 -13.12 -13.66
N ARG A 202 -7.03 -12.58 -12.66
CA ARG A 202 -7.32 -11.13 -12.60
C ARG A 202 -6.09 -10.27 -12.41
N ARG A 203 -5.07 -10.76 -11.69
CA ARG A 203 -3.81 -10.02 -11.52
C ARG A 203 -3.20 -9.70 -12.88
N GLY A 204 -3.15 -10.66 -13.80
CA GLY A 204 -2.69 -10.45 -15.18
C GLY A 204 -3.59 -9.50 -15.97
N GLU A 205 -4.91 -9.70 -15.92
CA GLU A 205 -5.87 -8.84 -16.64
C GLU A 205 -5.81 -7.36 -16.17
N LEU A 206 -5.62 -7.11 -14.88
CA LEU A 206 -5.49 -5.75 -14.34
C LEU A 206 -4.18 -5.09 -14.81
N LEU A 207 -3.08 -5.84 -14.86
CA LEU A 207 -1.81 -5.36 -15.38
C LEU A 207 -1.93 -5.00 -16.86
N GLU A 208 -2.46 -5.91 -17.69
CA GLU A 208 -2.71 -5.66 -19.12
C GLU A 208 -3.58 -4.43 -19.36
N LEU A 209 -4.58 -4.20 -18.52
CA LEU A 209 -5.42 -3.00 -18.60
C LEU A 209 -4.63 -1.74 -18.27
N ALA A 210 -3.82 -1.75 -17.20
CA ALA A 210 -2.98 -0.61 -16.84
C ALA A 210 -2.02 -0.25 -18.00
N GLU A 211 -1.39 -1.24 -18.62
CA GLU A 211 -0.48 -1.05 -19.73
C GLU A 211 -1.17 -0.58 -21.00
N SER A 212 -2.24 -1.27 -21.42
CA SER A 212 -2.94 -0.96 -22.67
C SER A 212 -3.61 0.40 -22.68
N TRP A 213 -3.97 0.93 -21.51
CA TRP A 213 -4.57 2.26 -21.35
C TRP A 213 -3.55 3.36 -21.00
N SER A 214 -2.28 3.05 -20.81
CA SER A 214 -1.19 4.01 -20.63
C SER A 214 -0.84 4.74 -21.95
N ARG A 215 -1.83 5.40 -22.57
CA ARG A 215 -1.73 6.02 -23.91
C ARG A 215 -1.43 7.50 -23.86
N GLU A 216 -2.07 8.23 -22.95
CA GLU A 216 -1.93 9.68 -22.79
C GLU A 216 -0.95 10.02 -21.65
N SER A 217 -0.94 9.20 -20.62
CA SER A 217 0.01 9.25 -19.51
C SER A 217 0.24 7.84 -18.98
N ARG A 218 1.35 7.63 -18.28
CA ARG A 218 1.58 6.33 -17.61
C ARG A 218 0.55 6.14 -16.50
N ILE A 219 -0.16 5.02 -16.53
CA ILE A 219 -1.03 4.56 -15.45
C ILE A 219 -0.26 3.49 -14.69
N TYR A 220 -0.01 3.74 -13.41
CA TYR A 220 0.65 2.78 -12.54
C TYR A 220 -0.38 1.85 -11.91
N LEU A 221 0.01 0.60 -11.67
CA LEU A 221 -0.74 -0.32 -10.84
C LEU A 221 -0.01 -0.46 -9.50
N LEU A 222 -0.66 -0.06 -8.41
CA LEU A 222 -0.15 -0.19 -7.06
C LEU A 222 -0.76 -1.43 -6.41
N GLU A 223 0.07 -2.44 -6.22
CA GLU A 223 -0.27 -3.64 -5.47
C GLU A 223 0.09 -3.44 -4.00
N ASP A 224 -0.92 -3.39 -3.14
CA ASP A 224 -0.76 -3.40 -1.69
C ASP A 224 -0.86 -4.85 -1.20
N ALA A 225 0.27 -5.42 -0.81
CA ALA A 225 0.40 -6.80 -0.38
C ALA A 225 0.59 -6.95 1.15
N ALA A 226 0.06 -6.00 1.94
CA ALA A 226 0.25 -5.94 3.38
C ALA A 226 -0.19 -7.21 4.13
N TYR A 227 -1.11 -7.98 3.57
CA TYR A 227 -1.65 -9.19 4.20
C TYR A 227 -1.21 -10.49 3.52
N ARG A 228 -0.34 -10.45 2.52
CA ARG A 228 0.07 -11.61 1.73
C ARG A 228 0.57 -12.77 2.59
N GLU A 229 1.32 -12.45 3.65
CA GLU A 229 1.93 -13.43 4.54
C GLU A 229 0.95 -14.03 5.57
N LEU A 230 -0.28 -13.50 5.66
CA LEU A 230 -1.32 -14.02 6.54
C LEU A 230 -2.14 -15.14 5.90
N ARG A 231 -1.56 -15.87 4.95
CA ARG A 231 -2.19 -17.03 4.33
C ARG A 231 -2.02 -18.26 5.22
N TYR A 232 -3.14 -18.87 5.63
CA TYR A 232 -3.16 -20.03 6.51
C TYR A 232 -3.27 -21.34 5.73
N ASP A 233 -3.81 -21.31 4.50
CA ASP A 233 -3.97 -22.48 3.65
C ASP A 233 -3.90 -22.12 2.15
N GLY A 234 -3.81 -23.13 1.31
CA GLY A 234 -3.74 -22.97 -0.14
C GLY A 234 -2.45 -22.34 -0.65
N ASN A 235 -2.34 -22.23 -1.97
CA ASN A 235 -1.20 -21.61 -2.63
C ASN A 235 -1.41 -20.12 -2.81
N ALA A 236 -0.37 -19.31 -2.56
CA ALA A 236 -0.38 -17.89 -2.87
C ALA A 236 -0.36 -17.68 -4.39
N PRO A 237 -1.24 -16.84 -4.95
CA PRO A 237 -1.08 -16.40 -6.33
C PRO A 237 0.25 -15.63 -6.49
N PRO A 238 0.86 -15.62 -7.70
CA PRO A 238 2.01 -14.77 -7.97
C PRO A 238 1.65 -13.30 -7.74
N SER A 239 2.59 -12.47 -7.29
CA SER A 239 2.35 -11.04 -7.19
C SER A 239 2.08 -10.43 -8.58
N ILE A 240 1.36 -9.32 -8.63
CA ILE A 240 1.16 -8.59 -9.89
C ILE A 240 2.52 -8.12 -10.42
N TRP A 241 3.40 -7.68 -9.53
CA TRP A 241 4.75 -7.28 -9.88
C TRP A 241 5.54 -8.41 -10.60
N SER A 242 5.38 -9.67 -10.17
CA SER A 242 6.08 -10.80 -10.81
C SER A 242 5.56 -11.13 -12.21
N LEU A 243 4.43 -10.57 -12.62
CA LEU A 243 3.84 -10.70 -13.96
C LEU A 243 4.26 -9.55 -14.89
N ASP A 244 4.84 -8.47 -14.34
CA ASP A 244 5.31 -7.30 -15.08
C ASP A 244 6.72 -7.61 -15.64
N HIS A 245 6.81 -7.95 -16.94
CA HIS A 245 8.02 -8.39 -17.67
C HIS A 245 8.60 -7.28 -18.54
#